data_f57a5ae2b82bf4e634ff94a89d5024d2
#
_entry.id   f57a5ae2b82bf4e634ff94a89d5024d2
#
_cell.length_a   1.000
_cell.length_b   1.000
_cell.length_c   1.000
_cell.angle_alpha   90.00
_cell.angle_beta   90.00
_cell.angle_gamma   90.00
#
_symmetry.space_group_name_H-M   'P 1'
#
loop_
_entity.id
_entity.type
_entity.pdbx_description
1 polymer ?
#
loop_
_entity_poly.entity_id
_entity_poly.type
_entity_poly.pdbx_seq_one_letter_code
_entity_poly.pdbx_strand_id
1 'polypeptide(L)'
;MNKFSELPELDYDQIQYVDSRMYPWGAWINEGRLDKPELNILYKLMKSVEPQDEPSQVICSDEFGMAVSEDIEMFFKKYDERMRFILMSYYVHRLTVNRIATKLRESEEPQYMQPCNGKRDIRIPCLKTCKRRVEKDLALMKAIIYEKLIKIEVKLAIESEKRKNIKKIRFIY
;
A
#
# COMPACT_ATOMS: atom_id res chain seq x y z
N MET A 1 19.26 -15.03 0.31
CA MET A 1 19.13 -14.77 1.76
C MET A 1 18.17 -13.62 1.94
N ASN A 2 16.97 -13.88 2.50
CA ASN A 2 15.97 -12.83 2.74
C ASN A 2 16.43 -11.91 3.88
N LYS A 3 16.85 -10.69 3.52
CA LYS A 3 17.24 -9.65 4.49
C LYS A 3 16.08 -9.18 5.42
N PHE A 4 14.87 -9.69 5.22
CA PHE A 4 13.67 -9.25 5.91
C PHE A 4 13.15 -10.24 6.98
N SER A 5 13.90 -11.32 7.26
CA SER A 5 13.46 -12.34 8.23
C SER A 5 13.57 -11.93 9.72
N GLU A 6 14.13 -10.77 10.00
CA GLU A 6 14.40 -10.26 11.36
C GLU A 6 13.55 -9.04 11.77
N LEU A 7 12.57 -8.65 10.93
CA LEU A 7 11.68 -7.55 11.32
C LEU A 7 10.76 -8.02 12.47
N PRO A 8 10.63 -7.22 13.54
CA PRO A 8 9.74 -7.54 14.65
C PRO A 8 8.29 -7.60 14.18
N GLU A 9 7.51 -8.50 14.76
CA GLU A 9 6.07 -8.50 14.57
C GLU A 9 5.49 -7.20 15.13
N LEU A 10 4.65 -6.54 14.34
CA LEU A 10 3.97 -5.32 14.77
C LEU A 10 2.89 -5.65 15.80
N ASP A 11 2.76 -4.80 16.80
CA ASP A 11 1.63 -4.83 17.71
C ASP A 11 0.35 -4.28 17.05
N TYR A 12 -0.78 -4.40 17.74
CA TYR A 12 -2.08 -3.97 17.23
C TYR A 12 -2.12 -2.47 16.89
N ASP A 13 -1.55 -1.63 17.75
CA ASP A 13 -1.58 -0.17 17.57
C ASP A 13 -0.71 0.26 16.37
N GLN A 14 0.42 -0.40 16.18
CA GLN A 14 1.28 -0.18 15.02
C GLN A 14 0.60 -0.59 13.71
N ILE A 15 -0.12 -1.72 13.71
CA ILE A 15 -0.92 -2.14 12.54
C ILE A 15 -2.03 -1.12 12.24
N GLN A 16 -2.77 -0.66 13.26
CA GLN A 16 -3.79 0.36 13.10
C GLN A 16 -3.21 1.68 12.60
N TYR A 17 -2.04 2.08 13.10
CA TYR A 17 -1.35 3.26 12.60
C TYR A 17 -1.03 3.13 11.11
N VAL A 18 -0.42 2.01 10.66
CA VAL A 18 -0.13 1.76 9.24
C VAL A 18 -1.41 1.84 8.41
N ASP A 19 -2.46 1.13 8.82
CA ASP A 19 -3.72 1.08 8.09
C ASP A 19 -4.40 2.47 8.02
N SER A 20 -4.34 3.27 9.09
CA SER A 20 -4.88 4.64 9.13
C SER A 20 -4.19 5.60 8.16
N ARG A 21 -2.94 5.35 7.79
CA ARG A 21 -2.17 6.16 6.84
C ARG A 21 -2.26 5.64 5.41
N MET A 22 -2.22 4.32 5.26
CA MET A 22 -2.17 3.70 3.94
C MET A 22 -3.52 3.63 3.24
N TYR A 23 -4.63 3.55 3.97
CA TYR A 23 -5.95 3.61 3.34
C TYR A 23 -6.29 4.98 2.72
N PRO A 24 -6.01 6.13 3.38
CA PRO A 24 -6.11 7.43 2.75
C PRO A 24 -5.18 7.63 1.54
N TRP A 25 -3.96 7.06 1.59
CA TRP A 25 -3.05 7.04 0.45
C TRP A 25 -3.63 6.24 -0.74
N GLY A 26 -4.20 5.07 -0.49
CA GLY A 26 -4.87 4.28 -1.53
C GLY A 26 -6.05 5.01 -2.18
N ALA A 27 -6.84 5.74 -1.39
CA ALA A 27 -7.90 6.61 -1.88
C ALA A 27 -7.34 7.77 -2.72
N TRP A 28 -6.24 8.39 -2.27
CA TRP A 28 -5.55 9.47 -3.00
C TRP A 28 -5.03 8.99 -4.37
N ILE A 29 -4.46 7.78 -4.47
CA ILE A 29 -4.06 7.22 -5.78
C ILE A 29 -5.26 7.07 -6.72
N ASN A 30 -6.40 6.63 -6.21
CA ASN A 30 -7.61 6.43 -7.04
C ASN A 30 -8.25 7.75 -7.45
N GLU A 31 -8.30 8.73 -6.58
CA GLU A 31 -9.11 9.95 -6.75
C GLU A 31 -8.28 11.21 -7.01
N GLY A 32 -7.04 11.27 -6.53
CA GLY A 32 -6.28 12.51 -6.37
C GLY A 32 -5.02 12.66 -7.19
N ARG A 33 -4.58 11.64 -7.90
CA ARG A 33 -3.30 11.72 -8.61
C ARG A 33 -3.34 12.78 -9.70
N LEU A 34 -2.60 13.87 -9.51
CA LEU A 34 -2.50 15.01 -10.43
C LEU A 34 -1.90 14.66 -11.80
N ASP A 35 -1.17 13.55 -11.90
CA ASP A 35 -0.55 13.04 -13.12
C ASP A 35 -1.53 12.36 -14.11
N LYS A 36 -2.84 12.32 -13.77
CA LYS A 36 -3.91 11.88 -14.67
C LYS A 36 -5.01 12.95 -14.79
N PRO A 37 -4.71 14.16 -15.26
CA PRO A 37 -5.67 15.26 -15.25
C PRO A 37 -6.93 14.99 -16.09
N GLU A 38 -6.80 14.31 -17.22
CA GLU A 38 -7.92 14.09 -18.16
C GLU A 38 -8.95 13.08 -17.63
N LEU A 39 -8.50 11.98 -17.05
CA LEU A 39 -9.38 10.99 -16.41
C LEU A 39 -10.06 11.56 -15.15
N ASN A 40 -9.39 12.46 -14.43
CA ASN A 40 -9.92 13.07 -13.21
C ASN A 40 -11.05 14.06 -13.47
N ILE A 41 -11.00 14.83 -14.57
CA ILE A 41 -12.05 15.81 -14.91
C ILE A 41 -13.34 15.11 -15.35
N LEU A 42 -13.25 14.12 -16.25
CA LEU A 42 -14.38 13.31 -16.68
C LEU A 42 -14.98 12.50 -15.53
N TYR A 43 -14.14 11.88 -14.70
CA TYR A 43 -14.59 11.12 -13.53
C TYR A 43 -15.25 12.03 -12.47
N LYS A 44 -14.70 13.21 -12.22
CA LYS A 44 -15.32 14.21 -11.33
C LYS A 44 -16.64 14.73 -11.88
N LEU A 45 -16.74 14.95 -13.21
CA LEU A 45 -17.99 15.35 -13.85
C LEU A 45 -19.03 14.22 -13.77
N MET A 46 -18.67 12.99 -14.02
CA MET A 46 -19.59 11.84 -13.89
C MET A 46 -20.02 11.63 -12.43
N LYS A 47 -19.11 11.78 -11.46
CA LYS A 47 -19.44 11.73 -10.02
C LYS A 47 -20.34 12.87 -9.56
N SER A 48 -20.30 14.04 -10.19
CA SER A 48 -21.17 15.18 -9.83
C SER A 48 -22.62 14.99 -10.31
N VAL A 49 -22.88 14.05 -11.19
CA VAL A 49 -24.22 13.78 -11.75
C VAL A 49 -24.93 12.65 -11.00
N GLU A 50 -24.21 11.76 -10.32
CA GLU A 50 -24.80 10.72 -9.48
C GLU A 50 -24.79 11.13 -8.01
N PRO A 51 -25.93 11.18 -7.32
CA PRO A 51 -25.97 11.39 -5.88
C PRO A 51 -25.31 10.19 -5.19
N GLN A 52 -24.11 10.40 -4.61
CA GLN A 52 -23.42 9.35 -3.88
C GLN A 52 -23.76 9.43 -2.42
N ASP A 53 -24.47 8.44 -1.91
CA ASP A 53 -24.65 8.15 -0.48
C ASP A 53 -23.43 7.45 0.15
N GLU A 54 -22.29 7.35 -0.57
CA GLU A 54 -21.07 6.80 0.02
C GLU A 54 -20.35 7.86 0.86
N PRO A 55 -19.99 7.53 2.11
CA PRO A 55 -19.21 8.44 2.94
C PRO A 55 -17.91 8.77 2.20
N SER A 56 -17.64 10.06 2.00
CA SER A 56 -16.44 10.55 1.35
C SER A 56 -15.21 9.92 2.02
N GLN A 57 -14.46 9.12 1.27
CA GLN A 57 -13.26 8.47 1.80
C GLN A 57 -12.28 9.57 2.21
N VAL A 58 -11.69 9.42 3.39
CA VAL A 58 -10.63 10.32 3.85
C VAL A 58 -9.43 10.15 2.91
N ILE A 59 -9.03 11.24 2.27
CA ILE A 59 -7.91 11.31 1.34
C ILE A 59 -6.76 12.01 2.06
N CYS A 60 -5.53 11.56 1.86
CA CYS A 60 -4.36 12.22 2.42
C CYS A 60 -3.98 13.48 1.64
N SER A 61 -3.14 14.34 2.22
CA SER A 61 -2.58 15.49 1.51
C SER A 61 -1.67 15.06 0.35
N ASP A 62 -1.56 15.89 -0.68
CA ASP A 62 -0.69 15.63 -1.84
C ASP A 62 0.78 15.44 -1.44
N GLU A 63 1.27 16.24 -0.49
CA GLU A 63 2.64 16.13 0.02
C GLU A 63 2.90 14.75 0.64
N PHE A 64 1.97 14.26 1.45
CA PHE A 64 2.07 12.94 2.06
C PHE A 64 1.90 11.84 1.00
N GLY A 65 0.93 11.96 0.11
CA GLY A 65 0.65 11.01 -0.96
C GLY A 65 1.86 10.79 -1.87
N MET A 66 2.52 11.89 -2.28
CA MET A 66 3.73 11.85 -3.08
C MET A 66 4.90 11.20 -2.32
N ALA A 67 5.13 11.60 -1.07
CA ALA A 67 6.21 11.04 -0.26
C ALA A 67 6.05 9.52 -0.04
N VAL A 68 4.82 9.04 0.21
CA VAL A 68 4.53 7.61 0.33
C VAL A 68 4.76 6.88 -1.00
N SER A 69 4.34 7.47 -2.14
CA SER A 69 4.56 6.86 -3.45
C SER A 69 6.06 6.75 -3.79
N GLU A 70 6.84 7.79 -3.51
CA GLU A 70 8.29 7.78 -3.75
C GLU A 70 9.03 6.78 -2.84
N ASP A 71 8.74 6.77 -1.54
CA ASP A 71 9.51 5.99 -0.57
C ASP A 71 9.00 4.55 -0.39
N ILE A 72 7.71 4.29 -0.56
CA ILE A 72 7.10 2.98 -0.30
C ILE A 72 6.78 2.25 -1.59
N GLU A 73 5.97 2.85 -2.50
CA GLU A 73 5.59 2.18 -3.74
C GLU A 73 6.81 1.90 -4.62
N MET A 74 7.71 2.91 -4.79
CA MET A 74 8.93 2.73 -5.58
C MET A 74 9.92 1.76 -4.94
N PHE A 75 9.96 1.66 -3.61
CA PHE A 75 10.74 0.63 -2.93
C PHE A 75 10.28 -0.78 -3.32
N PHE A 76 8.98 -1.07 -3.20
CA PHE A 76 8.47 -2.39 -3.58
C PHE A 76 8.58 -2.64 -5.08
N LYS A 77 8.36 -1.64 -5.93
CA LYS A 77 8.56 -1.74 -7.37
C LYS A 77 9.98 -2.14 -7.74
N LYS A 78 10.98 -1.65 -7.00
CA LYS A 78 12.39 -1.94 -7.26
C LYS A 78 12.84 -3.30 -6.71
N TYR A 79 12.33 -3.71 -5.56
CA TYR A 79 12.86 -4.84 -4.81
C TYR A 79 11.98 -6.08 -4.82
N ASP A 80 10.65 -5.93 -4.96
CA ASP A 80 9.71 -7.04 -4.92
C ASP A 80 8.38 -6.70 -5.61
N GLU A 81 8.24 -7.07 -6.87
CA GLU A 81 7.03 -6.85 -7.67
C GLU A 81 5.80 -7.56 -7.08
N ARG A 82 5.99 -8.72 -6.44
CA ARG A 82 4.89 -9.44 -5.76
C ARG A 82 4.36 -8.63 -4.58
N MET A 83 5.26 -8.10 -3.75
CA MET A 83 4.88 -7.23 -2.62
C MET A 83 4.19 -5.96 -3.11
N ARG A 84 4.67 -5.37 -4.22
CA ARG A 84 4.01 -4.23 -4.85
C ARG A 84 2.59 -4.56 -5.29
N PHE A 85 2.40 -5.72 -5.94
CA PHE A 85 1.06 -6.18 -6.33
C PHE A 85 0.14 -6.34 -5.11
N ILE A 86 0.63 -6.91 -4.00
CA ILE A 86 -0.13 -7.05 -2.75
C ILE A 86 -0.47 -5.68 -2.18
N LEU A 87 0.49 -4.74 -2.14
CA LEU A 87 0.31 -3.37 -1.68
C LEU A 87 -0.84 -2.67 -2.42
N MET A 88 -0.76 -2.66 -3.76
CA MET A 88 -1.76 -2.02 -4.61
C MET A 88 -3.13 -2.71 -4.48
N SER A 89 -3.14 -4.04 -4.48
CA SER A 89 -4.38 -4.80 -4.35
C SER A 89 -5.08 -4.57 -3.01
N TYR A 90 -4.32 -4.48 -1.92
CA TYR A 90 -4.88 -4.36 -0.58
C TYR A 90 -5.32 -2.93 -0.25
N TYR A 91 -4.45 -1.92 -0.45
CA TYR A 91 -4.74 -0.54 -0.04
C TYR A 91 -5.42 0.30 -1.12
N VAL A 92 -5.09 0.10 -2.39
CA VAL A 92 -5.67 0.90 -3.49
C VAL A 92 -6.98 0.26 -3.97
N HIS A 93 -6.95 -1.03 -4.32
CA HIS A 93 -8.13 -1.72 -4.84
C HIS A 93 -9.04 -2.31 -3.75
N ARG A 94 -8.68 -2.21 -2.47
CA ARG A 94 -9.48 -2.69 -1.32
C ARG A 94 -9.86 -4.17 -1.42
N LEU A 95 -9.01 -4.99 -2.05
CA LEU A 95 -9.28 -6.41 -2.21
C LEU A 95 -9.06 -7.17 -0.90
N THR A 96 -9.94 -8.12 -0.62
CA THR A 96 -9.75 -9.04 0.51
C THR A 96 -8.56 -9.98 0.27
N VAL A 97 -7.96 -10.47 1.35
CA VAL A 97 -6.83 -11.43 1.30
C VAL A 97 -7.17 -12.66 0.43
N ASN A 98 -8.42 -13.14 0.50
CA ASN A 98 -8.87 -14.26 -0.33
C ASN A 98 -8.81 -13.92 -1.83
N ARG A 99 -9.27 -12.73 -2.25
CA ARG A 99 -9.24 -12.30 -3.65
C ARG A 99 -7.80 -12.10 -4.14
N ILE A 100 -6.92 -11.53 -3.31
CA ILE A 100 -5.50 -11.39 -3.63
C ILE A 100 -4.87 -12.77 -3.81
N ALA A 101 -5.12 -13.71 -2.88
CA ALA A 101 -4.60 -15.07 -2.95
C ALA A 101 -5.11 -15.83 -4.20
N THR A 102 -6.36 -15.61 -4.61
CA THR A 102 -6.92 -16.21 -5.84
C THR A 102 -6.17 -15.69 -7.07
N LYS A 103 -6.02 -14.36 -7.20
CA LYS A 103 -5.29 -13.75 -8.33
C LYS A 103 -3.82 -14.22 -8.40
N LEU A 104 -3.12 -14.26 -7.26
CA LEU A 104 -1.76 -14.75 -7.22
C LEU A 104 -1.66 -16.23 -7.60
N ARG A 105 -2.62 -17.05 -7.15
CA ARG A 105 -2.67 -18.47 -7.50
C ARG A 105 -2.88 -18.71 -9.01
N GLU A 106 -3.65 -17.86 -9.67
CA GLU A 106 -3.90 -17.94 -11.13
C GLU A 106 -2.62 -17.71 -11.95
N SER A 107 -1.68 -16.92 -11.41
CA SER A 107 -0.38 -16.64 -12.03
C SER A 107 0.75 -17.53 -11.53
N GLU A 108 0.52 -18.44 -10.55
CA GLU A 108 1.56 -19.33 -10.03
C GLU A 108 1.80 -20.54 -10.94
N GLU A 109 3.08 -20.82 -11.17
CA GLU A 109 3.52 -22.03 -11.83
C GLU A 109 3.46 -23.24 -10.89
N PRO A 110 3.35 -24.50 -11.43
CA PRO A 110 3.43 -25.71 -10.63
C PRO A 110 4.75 -25.80 -9.88
N GLN A 111 4.67 -26.08 -8.57
CA GLN A 111 5.82 -26.12 -7.67
C GLN A 111 5.95 -27.51 -7.03
N TYR A 112 7.18 -27.87 -6.64
CA TYR A 112 7.43 -29.03 -5.79
C TYR A 112 6.78 -28.81 -4.41
N MET A 113 5.93 -29.75 -4.02
CA MET A 113 5.22 -29.73 -2.74
C MET A 113 5.31 -31.10 -2.07
N GLN A 114 5.29 -31.10 -0.75
CA GLN A 114 5.27 -32.37 -0.01
C GLN A 114 4.13 -33.28 -0.49
N PRO A 115 4.38 -34.58 -0.68
CA PRO A 115 3.35 -35.54 -1.05
C PRO A 115 2.18 -35.50 -0.05
N CYS A 116 0.97 -35.49 -0.55
CA CYS A 116 -0.22 -35.48 0.28
C CYS A 116 -1.31 -36.32 -0.39
N ASN A 117 -1.74 -37.39 0.25
CA ASN A 117 -2.88 -38.23 -0.16
C ASN A 117 -2.80 -38.68 -1.64
N GLY A 118 -1.65 -39.22 -2.08
CA GLY A 118 -1.46 -39.72 -3.45
C GLY A 118 -1.44 -38.70 -4.55
N LYS A 119 -1.41 -37.40 -4.22
CA LYS A 119 -1.28 -36.32 -5.19
C LYS A 119 0.15 -36.20 -5.67
N ARG A 120 0.32 -35.74 -6.95
CA ARG A 120 1.64 -35.50 -7.55
C ARG A 120 2.42 -34.48 -6.72
N ASP A 121 3.74 -34.67 -6.66
CA ASP A 121 4.65 -33.75 -5.93
C ASP A 121 4.75 -32.37 -6.60
N ILE A 122 4.55 -32.31 -7.92
CA ILE A 122 4.54 -31.05 -8.68
C ILE A 122 3.10 -30.65 -8.92
N ARG A 123 2.68 -29.53 -8.30
CA ARG A 123 1.31 -29.00 -8.43
C ARG A 123 1.24 -27.53 -8.11
N ILE A 124 0.18 -26.87 -8.56
CA ILE A 124 -0.15 -25.50 -8.14
C ILE A 124 -0.58 -25.54 -6.67
N PRO A 125 -0.06 -24.64 -5.81
CA PRO A 125 -0.46 -24.54 -4.41
C PRO A 125 -1.98 -24.41 -4.23
N CYS A 126 -2.55 -25.01 -3.21
CA CYS A 126 -3.95 -24.84 -2.91
C CYS A 126 -4.23 -23.40 -2.39
N LEU A 127 -5.47 -22.94 -2.55
CA LEU A 127 -5.86 -21.56 -2.15
C LEU A 127 -5.53 -21.28 -0.67
N LYS A 128 -5.66 -22.25 0.22
CA LYS A 128 -5.30 -22.12 1.64
C LYS A 128 -3.80 -21.82 1.82
N THR A 129 -2.95 -22.48 1.03
CA THR A 129 -1.49 -22.22 1.05
C THR A 129 -1.18 -20.82 0.52
N CYS A 130 -1.79 -20.43 -0.61
CA CYS A 130 -1.64 -19.09 -1.17
C CYS A 130 -2.12 -18.02 -0.20
N LYS A 131 -3.26 -18.22 0.46
CA LYS A 131 -3.77 -17.30 1.49
C LYS A 131 -2.77 -17.10 2.63
N ARG A 132 -2.23 -18.18 3.20
CA ARG A 132 -1.22 -18.08 4.26
C ARG A 132 0.04 -17.33 3.82
N ARG A 133 0.46 -17.52 2.55
CA ARG A 133 1.59 -16.76 1.99
C ARG A 133 1.26 -15.28 1.91
N VAL A 134 0.08 -14.91 1.41
CA VAL A 134 -0.36 -13.51 1.34
C VAL A 134 -0.46 -12.89 2.73
N GLU A 135 -1.00 -13.61 3.73
CA GLU A 135 -1.06 -13.13 5.13
C GLU A 135 0.33 -12.84 5.69
N LYS A 136 1.30 -13.74 5.43
CA LYS A 136 2.70 -13.55 5.84
C LYS A 136 3.35 -12.37 5.11
N ASP A 137 3.14 -12.27 3.80
CA ASP A 137 3.66 -11.19 2.98
C ASP A 137 3.08 -9.83 3.43
N LEU A 138 1.77 -9.79 3.78
CA LEU A 138 1.12 -8.60 4.33
C LEU A 138 1.69 -8.17 5.68
N ALA A 139 1.93 -9.11 6.59
CA ALA A 139 2.54 -8.79 7.88
C ALA A 139 3.94 -8.19 7.71
N LEU A 140 4.77 -8.81 6.88
CA LEU A 140 6.11 -8.31 6.55
C LEU A 140 6.05 -6.94 5.87
N MET A 141 5.14 -6.78 4.91
CA MET A 141 4.94 -5.51 4.20
C MET A 141 4.55 -4.39 5.17
N LYS A 142 3.62 -4.65 6.10
CA LYS A 142 3.21 -3.66 7.11
C LYS A 142 4.36 -3.26 8.02
N ALA A 143 5.24 -4.19 8.40
CA ALA A 143 6.42 -3.88 9.21
C ALA A 143 7.39 -2.94 8.46
N ILE A 144 7.65 -3.20 7.18
CA ILE A 144 8.48 -2.32 6.34
C ILE A 144 7.83 -0.93 6.18
N ILE A 145 6.53 -0.90 5.94
CA ILE A 145 5.76 0.34 5.78
C ILE A 145 5.81 1.17 7.08
N TYR A 146 5.64 0.54 8.24
CA TYR A 146 5.69 1.22 9.53
C TYR A 146 6.98 2.01 9.72
N GLU A 147 8.14 1.37 9.50
CA GLU A 147 9.44 2.04 9.60
C GLU A 147 9.60 3.20 8.62
N LYS A 148 9.07 3.03 7.40
CA LYS A 148 9.15 4.07 6.36
C LYS A 148 8.23 5.24 6.67
N LEU A 149 7.01 4.98 7.14
CA LEU A 149 6.05 6.03 7.49
C LEU A 149 6.59 6.95 8.58
N ILE A 150 7.22 6.40 9.62
CA ILE A 150 7.85 7.22 10.67
C ILE A 150 8.89 8.17 10.05
N LYS A 151 9.73 7.67 9.14
CA LYS A 151 10.76 8.49 8.47
C LYS A 151 10.15 9.58 7.58
N ILE A 152 9.08 9.25 6.84
CA ILE A 152 8.33 10.19 6.00
C ILE A 152 7.72 11.30 6.86
N GLU A 153 7.05 10.97 7.96
CA GLU A 153 6.40 11.95 8.82
C GLU A 153 7.42 12.90 9.47
N VAL A 154 8.54 12.37 9.95
CA VAL A 154 9.65 13.21 10.48
C VAL A 154 10.19 14.15 9.40
N LYS A 155 10.41 13.66 8.19
CA LYS A 155 10.88 14.49 7.05
C LYS A 155 9.91 15.62 6.75
N LEU A 156 8.62 15.30 6.61
CA LEU A 156 7.58 16.30 6.34
C LEU A 156 7.43 17.33 7.46
N ALA A 157 7.54 16.92 8.72
CA ALA A 157 7.52 17.82 9.87
C ALA A 157 8.67 18.84 9.81
N ILE A 158 9.90 18.38 9.56
CA ILE A 158 11.08 19.24 9.42
C ILE A 158 10.91 20.23 8.26
N GLU A 159 10.40 19.77 7.11
CA GLU A 159 10.17 20.63 5.96
C GLU A 159 9.11 21.70 6.23
N SER A 160 8.03 21.33 6.93
CA SER A 160 6.97 22.26 7.31
C SER A 160 7.49 23.36 8.25
N GLU A 161 8.33 23.03 9.21
CA GLU A 161 8.95 24.02 10.10
C GLU A 161 9.92 24.97 9.35
N LYS A 162 10.73 24.43 8.45
CA LYS A 162 11.60 25.26 7.59
C LYS A 162 10.80 26.29 6.78
N ARG A 163 9.65 25.85 6.19
CA ARG A 163 8.76 26.74 5.44
C ARG A 163 8.15 27.84 6.33
N LYS A 164 7.77 27.53 7.55
CA LYS A 164 7.25 28.50 8.52
C LYS A 164 8.30 29.55 8.89
N ASN A 165 9.53 29.12 9.12
CA ASN A 165 10.63 30.01 9.47
C ASN A 165 11.01 30.95 8.31
N ILE A 166 11.03 30.46 7.07
CA ILE A 166 11.27 31.28 5.88
C ILE A 166 10.17 32.34 5.69
N LYS A 167 8.91 31.98 5.94
CA LYS A 167 7.80 32.95 5.88
C LYS A 167 7.94 34.05 6.94
N LYS A 168 8.34 33.71 8.19
CA LYS A 168 8.57 34.70 9.24
C LYS A 168 9.67 35.71 8.87
N ILE A 169 10.74 35.26 8.24
CA ILE A 169 11.85 36.15 7.83
C ILE A 169 11.39 37.13 6.73
N ARG A 170 10.52 36.69 5.79
CA ARG A 170 9.99 37.56 4.73
C ARG A 170 9.00 38.64 5.21
N PHE A 171 8.46 38.51 6.40
CA PHE A 171 7.59 39.54 6.99
C PHE A 171 8.31 40.56 7.86
N ILE A 172 9.62 40.42 8.05
CA ILE A 172 10.48 41.31 8.88
C ILE A 172 11.29 42.28 7.99
N TYR A 173 11.31 42.06 6.69
CA TYR A 173 11.92 42.94 5.68
C TYR A 173 10.86 43.41 4.67
#